data_998f3c69f758680800fd01adceac9f82
#
_entry.id   998f3c69f758680800fd01adceac9f82
#
_cell.length_a   1.000
_cell.length_b   1.000
_cell.length_c   1.000
_cell.angle_alpha   90.00
_cell.angle_beta   90.00
_cell.angle_gamma   90.00
#
_symmetry.space_group_name_H-M   'P 1'
#
loop_
_entity.id
_entity.type
_entity.pdbx_description
1 polymer ?
#
loop_
_entity_poly.entity_id
_entity_poly.type
_entity_poly.pdbx_seq_one_letter_code
_entity_poly.pdbx_strand_id
1 'polypeptide(L)'
;MANVAWNVNEAIWVNRQTGKHPAIACFDYMNLPASPADWIDYNKTSVVEDWWNAGGLVAACWHWNVPVTENSSEYKCMISETDFDIAKALQEGTRENEIIKADLEELAGYLLLLKQKNIPVIWRPLHEAAGKWFWWGKDAASYKRLWKL
;
A
#
# COMPACT_ATOMS: atom_id res chain seq x y z
N MET A 1 -3.23 -3.24 -12.64
CA MET A 1 -4.12 -3.46 -11.47
C MET A 1 -3.24 -3.90 -10.31
N ALA A 2 -3.41 -3.33 -9.14
CA ALA A 2 -2.64 -3.75 -7.97
C ALA A 2 -3.10 -5.14 -7.51
N ASN A 3 -2.16 -5.99 -7.13
CA ASN A 3 -2.47 -7.33 -6.66
C ASN A 3 -2.81 -7.31 -5.17
N VAL A 4 -4.09 -7.24 -4.88
CA VAL A 4 -4.63 -7.22 -3.51
C VAL A 4 -4.76 -8.61 -2.89
N ALA A 5 -4.58 -9.65 -3.68
CA ALA A 5 -4.74 -11.04 -3.24
C ALA A 5 -3.40 -11.74 -2.91
N TRP A 6 -2.29 -11.00 -2.92
CA TRP A 6 -0.94 -11.50 -2.62
C TRP A 6 -0.55 -12.75 -3.41
N ASN A 7 -0.81 -12.71 -4.71
CA ASN A 7 -0.47 -13.77 -5.68
C ASN A 7 -0.20 -13.16 -7.06
N VAL A 8 0.18 -13.96 -8.04
CA VAL A 8 0.45 -13.51 -9.41
C VAL A 8 -0.48 -14.15 -10.44
N ASN A 9 -1.69 -14.51 -10.03
CA ASN A 9 -2.64 -15.25 -10.86
C ASN A 9 -3.03 -14.49 -12.13
N GLU A 10 -3.19 -13.16 -12.07
CA GLU A 10 -3.47 -12.34 -13.25
C GLU A 10 -2.32 -12.38 -14.27
N ALA A 11 -1.09 -12.33 -13.80
CA ALA A 11 0.09 -12.42 -14.66
C ALA A 11 0.18 -13.79 -15.32
N ILE A 12 -0.13 -14.87 -14.58
CA ILE A 12 -0.21 -16.23 -15.11
C ILE A 12 -1.31 -16.34 -16.16
N TRP A 13 -2.48 -15.76 -15.88
CA TRP A 13 -3.59 -15.74 -16.83
C TRP A 13 -3.22 -15.01 -18.11
N VAL A 14 -2.62 -13.81 -18.02
CA VAL A 14 -2.15 -13.04 -19.20
C VAL A 14 -1.16 -13.88 -20.02
N ASN A 15 -0.22 -14.54 -19.36
CA ASN A 15 0.74 -15.40 -20.05
C ASN A 15 0.05 -16.54 -20.81
N ARG A 16 -0.92 -17.21 -20.19
CA ARG A 16 -1.69 -18.29 -20.83
C ARG A 16 -2.46 -17.81 -22.06
N GLN A 17 -2.96 -16.56 -22.05
CA GLN A 17 -3.74 -16.02 -23.17
C GLN A 17 -2.87 -15.47 -24.31
N THR A 18 -1.68 -14.95 -23.99
CA THR A 18 -0.87 -14.18 -24.93
C THR A 18 0.49 -14.78 -25.25
N GLY A 19 0.92 -15.77 -24.48
CA GLY A 19 2.30 -16.29 -24.50
C GLY A 19 3.36 -15.32 -23.96
N LYS A 20 2.93 -14.21 -23.32
CA LYS A 20 3.84 -13.18 -22.80
C LYS A 20 3.53 -12.89 -21.33
N HIS A 21 4.59 -12.73 -20.52
CA HIS A 21 4.46 -12.28 -19.14
C HIS A 21 4.44 -10.75 -19.06
N PRO A 22 3.64 -10.17 -18.15
CA PRO A 22 3.83 -8.79 -17.74
C PRO A 22 5.25 -8.60 -17.19
N ALA A 23 5.87 -7.45 -17.47
CA ALA A 23 7.21 -7.16 -16.97
C ALA A 23 7.21 -6.80 -15.47
N ILE A 24 6.10 -6.26 -14.96
CA ILE A 24 5.99 -5.73 -13.60
C ILE A 24 4.77 -6.35 -12.92
N ALA A 25 4.95 -6.86 -11.70
CA ALA A 25 3.86 -7.12 -10.77
C ALA A 25 3.86 -6.05 -9.68
N CYS A 26 2.67 -5.50 -9.40
CA CYS A 26 2.49 -4.51 -8.34
C CYS A 26 1.73 -5.14 -7.17
N PHE A 27 2.41 -5.30 -6.04
CA PHE A 27 1.86 -5.86 -4.81
C PHE A 27 1.27 -4.75 -3.94
N ASP A 28 0.07 -4.96 -3.42
CA ASP A 28 -0.64 -3.95 -2.65
C ASP A 28 -0.62 -4.27 -1.16
N TYR A 29 -0.15 -3.32 -0.36
CA TYR A 29 -0.12 -3.41 1.10
C TYR A 29 -1.41 -2.87 1.74
N MET A 30 -2.53 -2.90 1.02
CA MET A 30 -3.80 -2.28 1.42
C MET A 30 -4.38 -2.80 2.76
N ASN A 31 -3.98 -4.00 3.18
CA ASN A 31 -4.50 -4.59 4.41
C ASN A 31 -3.74 -4.15 5.68
N LEU A 32 -2.83 -3.20 5.57
CA LEU A 32 -2.20 -2.54 6.71
C LEU A 32 -3.02 -1.33 7.15
N PRO A 33 -3.10 -1.04 8.44
CA PRO A 33 -2.70 -1.81 9.63
C PRO A 33 -3.72 -2.88 10.02
N ALA A 34 -4.91 -2.83 9.47
CA ALA A 34 -5.96 -3.78 9.75
C ALA A 34 -6.25 -4.58 8.49
N SER A 35 -5.62 -5.72 8.35
CA SER A 35 -6.14 -6.72 7.43
C SER A 35 -7.50 -7.16 7.95
N PRO A 36 -8.61 -6.78 7.31
CA PRO A 36 -9.94 -7.16 7.80
C PRO A 36 -10.17 -8.66 7.74
N ALA A 37 -9.26 -9.39 7.16
CA ALA A 37 -9.44 -10.80 6.86
C ALA A 37 -8.31 -11.71 7.35
N ASP A 38 -7.28 -11.21 7.97
CA ASP A 38 -6.08 -11.96 8.39
C ASP A 38 -5.52 -12.92 7.32
N TRP A 39 -5.91 -12.70 6.05
CA TRP A 39 -5.63 -13.61 4.95
C TRP A 39 -4.36 -13.26 4.18
N ILE A 40 -3.76 -12.10 4.45
CA ILE A 40 -2.44 -11.73 3.92
C ILE A 40 -1.47 -11.57 5.08
N ASP A 41 -0.47 -12.44 5.09
CA ASP A 41 0.69 -12.33 5.96
C ASP A 41 1.85 -11.75 5.15
N TYR A 42 2.11 -10.46 5.28
CA TYR A 42 3.17 -9.75 4.56
C TYR A 42 4.60 -10.17 4.97
N ASN A 43 4.75 -10.96 6.06
CA ASN A 43 6.02 -11.62 6.37
C ASN A 43 6.34 -12.75 5.39
N LYS A 44 5.33 -13.30 4.71
CA LYS A 44 5.50 -14.30 3.66
C LYS A 44 5.84 -13.64 2.33
N THR A 45 7.11 -13.41 2.11
CA THR A 45 7.63 -12.74 0.91
C THR A 45 7.78 -13.66 -0.31
N SER A 46 7.51 -14.95 -0.18
CA SER A 46 7.78 -15.94 -1.22
C SER A 46 7.18 -15.61 -2.59
N VAL A 47 5.93 -15.09 -2.64
CA VAL A 47 5.31 -14.73 -3.92
C VAL A 47 6.05 -13.60 -4.63
N VAL A 48 6.60 -12.65 -3.87
CA VAL A 48 7.40 -11.54 -4.41
C VAL A 48 8.77 -12.04 -4.85
N GLU A 49 9.39 -12.92 -4.05
CA GLU A 49 10.68 -13.55 -4.36
C GLU A 49 10.60 -14.39 -5.63
N ASP A 50 9.57 -15.22 -5.75
CA ASP A 50 9.37 -16.07 -6.93
C ASP A 50 9.19 -15.23 -8.21
N TRP A 51 8.46 -14.11 -8.12
CA TRP A 51 8.31 -13.17 -9.22
C TRP A 51 9.65 -12.53 -9.60
N TRP A 52 10.39 -12.04 -8.62
CA TRP A 52 11.72 -11.46 -8.83
C TRP A 52 12.71 -12.47 -9.42
N ASN A 53 12.77 -13.67 -8.87
CA ASN A 53 13.66 -14.73 -9.33
C ASN A 53 13.33 -15.21 -10.74
N ALA A 54 12.08 -15.08 -11.17
CA ALA A 54 11.64 -15.34 -12.55
C ALA A 54 12.00 -14.19 -13.51
N GLY A 55 12.66 -13.13 -13.04
CA GLY A 55 13.10 -11.99 -13.86
C GLY A 55 12.06 -10.86 -13.98
N GLY A 56 10.99 -10.90 -13.20
CA GLY A 56 9.98 -9.83 -13.16
C GLY A 56 10.40 -8.65 -12.27
N LEU A 57 10.00 -7.44 -12.63
CA LEU A 57 10.17 -6.27 -11.78
C LEU A 57 9.11 -6.23 -10.69
N VAL A 58 9.53 -5.86 -9.48
CA VAL A 58 8.65 -5.74 -8.32
C VAL A 58 8.25 -4.28 -8.13
N ALA A 59 6.95 -4.01 -8.13
CA ALA A 59 6.40 -2.75 -7.67
C ALA A 59 5.55 -3.00 -6.42
N ALA A 60 5.45 -2.00 -5.56
CA ALA A 60 4.57 -2.02 -4.40
C ALA A 60 3.74 -0.74 -4.37
N CYS A 61 2.47 -0.87 -4.10
CA CYS A 61 1.57 0.25 -3.85
C CYS A 61 0.86 0.07 -2.50
N TRP A 62 0.14 1.08 -2.10
CA TRP A 62 -0.55 1.07 -0.83
C TRP A 62 -1.89 1.81 -0.94
N HIS A 63 -2.97 1.06 -0.90
CA HIS A 63 -4.28 1.63 -0.61
C HIS A 63 -4.35 1.84 0.90
N TRP A 64 -3.83 2.98 1.35
CA TRP A 64 -3.64 3.27 2.76
C TRP A 64 -4.98 3.46 3.46
N ASN A 65 -5.47 2.36 4.02
CA ASN A 65 -6.68 2.34 4.84
C ASN A 65 -6.39 2.96 6.22
N VAL A 66 -7.29 3.83 6.65
CA VAL A 66 -7.25 4.50 7.96
C VAL A 66 -8.58 4.29 8.67
N PRO A 67 -8.67 4.45 9.99
CA PRO A 67 -9.94 4.29 10.70
C PRO A 67 -11.03 5.19 10.13
N VAL A 68 -12.25 4.66 9.98
CA VAL A 68 -13.41 5.40 9.46
C VAL A 68 -13.75 6.58 10.37
N THR A 69 -13.73 6.36 11.69
CA THR A 69 -13.89 7.39 12.74
C THR A 69 -12.92 7.11 13.89
N GLU A 70 -12.89 8.00 14.89
CA GLU A 70 -11.97 7.91 16.03
C GLU A 70 -12.03 6.56 16.78
N ASN A 71 -13.22 5.97 16.91
CA ASN A 71 -13.44 4.74 17.67
C ASN A 71 -13.85 3.56 16.76
N SER A 72 -13.65 3.67 15.44
CA SER A 72 -14.02 2.64 14.51
C SER A 72 -12.99 1.52 14.44
N SER A 73 -13.46 0.29 14.39
CA SER A 73 -12.67 -0.88 13.98
C SER A 73 -12.67 -1.09 12.45
N GLU A 74 -13.44 -0.29 11.71
CA GLU A 74 -13.45 -0.31 10.25
C GLU A 74 -12.39 0.66 9.70
N TYR A 75 -11.78 0.25 8.61
CA TYR A 75 -10.71 0.99 7.92
C TYR A 75 -11.05 1.20 6.46
N LYS A 76 -10.88 2.40 5.95
CA LYS A 76 -11.17 2.79 4.56
C LYS A 76 -10.12 3.77 4.05
N CYS A 77 -9.95 3.83 2.74
CA CYS A 77 -9.05 4.82 2.11
C CYS A 77 -9.80 5.92 1.36
N MET A 78 -11.11 5.73 1.08
CA MET A 78 -11.90 6.72 0.34
C MET A 78 -12.26 7.90 1.24
N ILE A 79 -12.11 9.11 0.72
CA ILE A 79 -12.41 10.36 1.45
C ILE A 79 -13.89 10.47 1.86
N SER A 80 -14.78 9.82 1.14
CA SER A 80 -16.21 9.77 1.45
C SER A 80 -16.57 8.78 2.55
N GLU A 81 -15.62 7.92 2.96
CA GLU A 81 -15.86 6.82 3.90
C GLU A 81 -15.09 6.97 5.21
N THR A 82 -14.28 8.03 5.35
CA THR A 82 -13.51 8.28 6.58
C THR A 82 -13.49 9.77 6.94
N ASP A 83 -13.47 10.08 8.23
CA ASP A 83 -13.27 11.42 8.77
C ASP A 83 -11.78 11.79 8.93
N PHE A 84 -10.88 10.91 8.53
CA PHE A 84 -9.43 11.09 8.69
C PHE A 84 -8.93 12.34 7.98
N ASP A 85 -8.28 13.24 8.72
CA ASP A 85 -7.85 14.52 8.19
C ASP A 85 -6.35 14.55 7.93
N ILE A 86 -5.99 14.69 6.64
CA ILE A 86 -4.59 14.77 6.20
C ILE A 86 -3.83 15.94 6.84
N ALA A 87 -4.50 17.06 7.15
CA ALA A 87 -3.81 18.20 7.79
C ALA A 87 -3.46 17.88 9.24
N LYS A 88 -4.35 17.17 9.96
CA LYS A 88 -4.05 16.65 11.30
C LYS A 88 -2.99 15.56 11.26
N ALA A 89 -3.01 14.68 10.28
CA ALA A 89 -1.97 13.66 10.10
C ALA A 89 -0.56 14.26 10.01
N LEU A 90 -0.44 15.50 9.55
CA LEU A 90 0.82 16.24 9.45
C LEU A 90 1.14 17.12 10.67
N GLN A 91 0.31 17.07 11.70
CA GLN A 91 0.48 17.83 12.94
C GLN A 91 0.87 16.88 14.07
N GLU A 92 2.05 17.09 14.64
CA GLU A 92 2.57 16.27 15.73
C GLU A 92 1.63 16.28 16.95
N GLY A 93 1.48 15.11 17.57
CA GLY A 93 0.65 14.91 18.76
C GLY A 93 -0.85 14.79 18.48
N THR A 94 -1.27 14.76 17.23
CA THR A 94 -2.66 14.41 16.88
C THR A 94 -2.82 12.89 16.72
N ARG A 95 -4.04 12.40 16.91
CA ARG A 95 -4.39 10.99 16.68
C ARG A 95 -3.98 10.53 15.27
N GLU A 96 -4.32 11.33 14.28
CA GLU A 96 -4.03 11.02 12.88
C GLU A 96 -2.51 10.95 12.64
N ASN A 97 -1.72 11.78 13.31
CA ASN A 97 -0.26 11.74 13.21
C ASN A 97 0.33 10.46 13.82
N GLU A 98 -0.18 10.05 14.98
CA GLU A 98 0.27 8.81 15.63
C GLU A 98 -0.08 7.58 14.77
N ILE A 99 -1.26 7.57 14.15
CA ILE A 99 -1.68 6.49 13.24
C ILE A 99 -0.72 6.41 12.05
N ILE A 100 -0.47 7.51 11.34
CA ILE A 100 0.41 7.44 10.15
C ILE A 100 1.84 7.07 10.51
N LYS A 101 2.35 7.46 11.68
CA LYS A 101 3.67 7.03 12.15
C LYS A 101 3.73 5.52 12.37
N ALA A 102 2.76 4.97 13.09
CA ALA A 102 2.69 3.54 13.35
C ALA A 102 2.56 2.73 12.05
N ASP A 103 1.70 3.16 11.14
CA ASP A 103 1.50 2.52 9.84
C ASP A 103 2.77 2.55 8.97
N LEU A 104 3.48 3.67 8.97
CA LEU A 104 4.75 3.81 8.23
C LEU A 104 5.85 2.92 8.81
N GLU A 105 5.94 2.80 10.13
CA GLU A 105 6.90 1.91 10.80
C GLU A 105 6.60 0.44 10.46
N GLU A 106 5.33 0.04 10.51
CA GLU A 106 4.92 -1.32 10.16
C GLU A 106 5.24 -1.64 8.70
N LEU A 107 4.84 -0.77 7.78
CA LEU A 107 5.13 -0.93 6.35
C LEU A 107 6.62 -0.99 6.07
N ALA A 108 7.42 -0.13 6.70
CA ALA A 108 8.87 -0.14 6.56
C ALA A 108 9.45 -1.48 6.99
N GLY A 109 8.92 -2.10 8.05
CA GLY A 109 9.29 -3.45 8.47
C GLY A 109 9.13 -4.47 7.35
N TYR A 110 7.99 -4.48 6.67
CA TYR A 110 7.75 -5.41 5.55
C TYR A 110 8.63 -5.13 4.33
N LEU A 111 8.84 -3.85 3.97
CA LEU A 111 9.74 -3.51 2.86
C LEU A 111 11.21 -3.87 3.17
N LEU A 112 11.63 -3.81 4.44
CA LEU A 112 12.95 -4.26 4.87
C LEU A 112 13.17 -5.76 4.65
N LEU A 113 12.13 -6.60 4.75
CA LEU A 113 12.23 -8.03 4.43
C LEU A 113 12.63 -8.23 2.96
N LEU A 114 12.06 -7.45 2.04
CA LEU A 114 12.43 -7.50 0.63
C LEU A 114 13.85 -7.00 0.40
N LYS A 115 14.23 -5.92 1.09
CA LYS A 115 15.62 -5.39 1.05
C LYS A 115 16.64 -6.42 1.51
N GLN A 116 16.37 -7.16 2.60
CA GLN A 116 17.25 -8.22 3.09
C GLN A 116 17.49 -9.33 2.07
N LYS A 117 16.53 -9.54 1.16
CA LYS A 117 16.60 -10.49 0.05
C LYS A 117 17.14 -9.89 -1.25
N ASN A 118 17.66 -8.66 -1.20
CA ASN A 118 18.16 -7.91 -2.34
C ASN A 118 17.12 -7.74 -3.46
N ILE A 119 15.85 -7.60 -3.12
CA ILE A 119 14.76 -7.34 -4.06
C ILE A 119 14.52 -5.83 -4.13
N PRO A 120 14.87 -5.16 -5.24
CA PRO A 120 14.55 -3.75 -5.43
C PRO A 120 13.06 -3.59 -5.67
N VAL A 121 12.47 -2.54 -5.11
CA VAL A 121 11.04 -2.27 -5.18
C VAL A 121 10.79 -0.90 -5.80
N ILE A 122 9.96 -0.85 -6.83
CA ILE A 122 9.40 0.39 -7.36
C ILE A 122 8.25 0.79 -6.42
N TRP A 123 8.54 1.70 -5.48
CA TRP A 123 7.57 2.14 -4.49
C TRP A 123 6.62 3.20 -5.06
N ARG A 124 5.32 2.95 -4.99
CA ARG A 124 4.25 3.79 -5.52
C ARG A 124 3.20 4.08 -4.44
N PRO A 125 3.56 4.83 -3.38
CA PRO A 125 2.60 5.25 -2.36
C PRO A 125 1.72 6.38 -2.89
N LEU A 126 0.65 6.73 -2.15
CA LEU A 126 -0.16 7.93 -2.34
C LEU A 126 -0.59 8.15 -3.81
N HIS A 127 -0.89 7.06 -4.51
CA HIS A 127 -1.24 7.08 -5.92
C HIS A 127 -2.59 7.79 -6.15
N GLU A 128 -2.81 8.23 -7.39
CA GLU A 128 -4.08 8.79 -7.86
C GLU A 128 -4.62 10.00 -7.08
N ALA A 129 -3.75 10.76 -6.41
CA ALA A 129 -4.14 11.92 -5.60
C ALA A 129 -4.91 13.00 -6.39
N ALA A 130 -4.66 13.11 -7.71
CA ALA A 130 -5.38 14.06 -8.59
C ALA A 130 -6.88 13.73 -8.71
N GLY A 131 -7.27 12.48 -8.51
CA GLY A 131 -8.66 12.02 -8.51
C GLY A 131 -9.47 12.49 -7.31
N LYS A 132 -8.80 12.85 -6.21
CA LYS A 132 -9.39 13.35 -4.96
C LYS A 132 -10.38 12.40 -4.28
N TRP A 133 -10.36 11.13 -4.60
CA TRP A 133 -11.21 10.13 -3.96
C TRP A 133 -10.59 9.50 -2.71
N PHE A 134 -9.27 9.53 -2.57
CA PHE A 134 -8.56 9.04 -1.38
C PHE A 134 -8.33 10.15 -0.36
N TRP A 135 -8.26 9.81 0.94
CA TRP A 135 -8.05 10.77 2.01
C TRP A 135 -6.78 11.62 1.83
N TRP A 136 -5.72 11.05 1.26
CA TRP A 136 -4.46 11.77 0.98
C TRP A 136 -4.54 12.74 -0.21
N GLY A 137 -5.59 12.62 -1.03
CA GLY A 137 -5.81 13.50 -2.19
C GLY A 137 -6.67 14.73 -1.90
N LYS A 138 -7.06 14.97 -0.64
CA LYS A 138 -7.99 16.02 -0.23
C LYS A 138 -7.54 17.41 -0.66
N ASP A 139 -6.27 17.74 -0.42
CA ASP A 139 -5.67 19.00 -0.86
C ASP A 139 -4.20 18.86 -1.26
N ALA A 140 -3.77 19.66 -2.23
CA ALA A 140 -2.43 19.56 -2.80
C ALA A 140 -1.30 20.00 -1.84
N ALA A 141 -1.58 20.89 -0.90
CA ALA A 141 -0.56 21.37 0.02
C ALA A 141 -0.21 20.31 1.06
N SER A 142 -1.22 19.71 1.68
CA SER A 142 -1.05 18.60 2.63
C SER A 142 -0.47 17.36 1.94
N TYR A 143 -0.92 17.03 0.73
CA TYR A 143 -0.35 15.94 -0.09
C TYR A 143 1.16 16.09 -0.28
N LYS A 144 1.62 17.30 -0.70
CA LYS A 144 3.05 17.56 -0.88
C LYS A 144 3.87 17.47 0.41
N ARG A 145 3.24 17.78 1.54
CA ARG A 145 3.88 17.64 2.87
C ARG A 145 3.96 16.18 3.29
N LEU A 146 2.88 15.41 3.05
CA LEU A 146 2.85 13.97 3.35
C LEU A 146 3.94 13.20 2.57
N TRP A 147 4.26 13.61 1.34
CA TRP A 147 5.36 13.05 0.55
C TRP A 147 6.76 13.29 1.13
N LYS A 148 6.89 14.15 2.11
CA LYS A 148 8.19 14.52 2.71
C LYS A 148 8.43 13.88 4.06
N LEU A 149 7.45 13.14 4.56
CA LEU A 149 7.61 12.30 5.73
C LEU A 149 8.42 11.05 5.39
#